data_e1c2b2a43b18309c372a559d628eb6b9
#
_entry.id   e1c2b2a43b18309c372a559d628eb6b9
#
_cell.length_a   1.000
_cell.length_b   1.000
_cell.length_c   1.000
_cell.angle_alpha   90.00
_cell.angle_beta   90.00
_cell.angle_gamma   90.00
#
_symmetry.space_group_name_H-M   'P 1'
#
loop_
_entity.id
_entity.type
_entity.pdbx_description
1 polymer ?
#
loop_
_entity_poly.entity_id
_entity_poly.type
_entity_poly.pdbx_seq_one_letter_code
_entity_poly.pdbx_strand_id
1 'polypeptide(L)'
;SYNNAFYGKFAPVFSNLFEVLYICVMCVAPAVAFATGGATLSTLTGLPYLLCTLIIGIFIFVVAVFGTDLVRKVASVLSVCIIAGLLIVYIPNIIAGAGQIADTASRMTANGGSFGKALYSAFIYGTFQLANVAVFVQHAKSFEKPDDAMQSMGIGWIINALMMIMVVLGIMTVCTKPEMSEASVPTLFMVQCGVGKGFMMPLIS
;
A
#
# COMPACT_ATOMS: atom_id res chain seq x y z
N SER A 1 17.90 4.46 19.76
CA SER A 1 16.83 4.69 18.79
C SER A 1 16.49 6.17 18.71
N TYR A 2 15.92 6.63 17.59
CA TYR A 2 15.50 8.03 17.41
C TYR A 2 14.39 8.41 18.39
N ASN A 3 13.48 7.49 18.69
CA ASN A 3 12.42 7.71 19.66
C ASN A 3 12.97 7.94 21.06
N ASN A 4 14.00 7.21 21.45
CA ASN A 4 14.64 7.39 22.73
C ASN A 4 15.41 8.71 22.82
N ALA A 5 15.98 9.18 21.71
CA ALA A 5 16.63 10.49 21.65
C ALA A 5 15.61 11.63 21.77
N PHE A 6 14.40 11.47 21.24
CA PHE A 6 13.38 12.52 21.23
C PHE A 6 12.50 12.49 22.48
N TYR A 7 11.97 11.31 22.83
CA TYR A 7 11.01 11.15 23.93
C TYR A 7 11.64 10.66 25.24
N GLY A 8 12.84 10.08 25.19
CA GLY A 8 13.45 9.45 26.35
C GLY A 8 13.70 10.37 27.54
N LYS A 9 13.88 11.67 27.28
CA LYS A 9 14.05 12.68 28.34
C LYS A 9 12.73 13.11 28.99
N PHE A 10 11.63 13.12 28.24
CA PHE A 10 10.35 13.66 28.69
C PHE A 10 9.34 12.56 29.07
N ALA A 11 9.40 11.41 28.41
CA ALA A 11 8.43 10.35 28.58
C ALA A 11 9.04 8.97 28.28
N PRO A 12 9.97 8.45 29.10
CA PRO A 12 10.69 7.21 28.81
C PRO A 12 9.77 5.99 28.68
N VAL A 13 8.67 5.97 29.45
CA VAL A 13 7.67 4.88 29.36
C VAL A 13 6.98 4.88 27.99
N PHE A 14 6.59 6.05 27.48
CA PHE A 14 5.98 6.16 26.16
C PHE A 14 6.96 5.84 25.04
N SER A 15 8.23 6.20 25.18
CA SER A 15 9.27 5.83 24.22
C SER A 15 9.42 4.31 24.10
N ASN A 16 9.49 3.60 25.23
CA ASN A 16 9.60 2.15 25.23
C ASN A 16 8.34 1.47 24.69
N LEU A 17 7.16 1.95 25.07
CA LEU A 17 5.89 1.44 24.56
C LEU A 17 5.80 1.63 23.03
N PHE A 18 6.18 2.81 22.54
CA PHE A 18 6.19 3.09 21.11
C PHE A 18 7.17 2.17 20.36
N GLU A 19 8.34 1.88 20.91
CA GLU A 19 9.30 0.95 20.30
C GLU A 19 8.74 -0.47 20.20
N VAL A 20 8.06 -0.96 21.24
CA VAL A 20 7.41 -2.28 21.19
C VAL A 20 6.31 -2.32 20.14
N LEU A 21 5.43 -1.31 20.14
CA LEU A 21 4.36 -1.21 19.13
C LEU A 21 4.93 -1.09 17.71
N TYR A 22 6.01 -0.33 17.54
CA TYR A 22 6.70 -0.19 16.27
C TYR A 22 7.25 -1.53 15.76
N ILE A 23 7.88 -2.33 16.63
CA ILE A 23 8.38 -3.67 16.28
C ILE A 23 7.21 -4.56 15.86
N CYS A 24 6.09 -4.53 16.58
CA CYS A 24 4.89 -5.30 16.20
C CYS A 24 4.39 -4.91 14.81
N VAL A 25 4.28 -3.62 14.52
CA VAL A 25 3.85 -3.13 13.19
C VAL A 25 4.83 -3.55 12.10
N MET A 26 6.15 -3.47 12.38
CA MET A 26 7.19 -3.90 11.45
C MET A 26 7.20 -5.41 11.19
N CYS A 27 6.65 -6.23 12.08
CA CYS A 27 6.43 -7.65 11.83
C CYS A 27 5.15 -7.91 11.00
N VAL A 28 4.07 -7.19 11.32
CA VAL A 28 2.76 -7.39 10.66
C VAL A 28 2.77 -6.92 9.21
N ALA A 29 3.35 -5.75 8.93
CA ALA A 29 3.32 -5.17 7.58
C ALA A 29 3.99 -6.06 6.52
N PRO A 30 5.21 -6.61 6.73
CA PRO A 30 5.78 -7.59 5.83
C PRO A 30 4.96 -8.87 5.71
N ALA A 31 4.40 -9.38 6.82
CA ALA A 31 3.58 -10.59 6.79
C ALA A 31 2.35 -10.43 5.88
N VAL A 32 1.68 -9.29 5.95
CA VAL A 32 0.57 -8.95 5.04
C VAL A 32 1.05 -8.85 3.58
N ALA A 33 2.21 -8.23 3.35
CA ALA A 33 2.79 -8.14 1.99
C ALA A 33 3.11 -9.52 1.41
N PHE A 34 3.70 -10.42 2.21
CA PHE A 34 3.94 -11.81 1.82
C PHE A 34 2.65 -12.55 1.50
N ALA A 35 1.64 -12.41 2.35
CA ALA A 35 0.34 -13.07 2.17
C ALA A 35 -0.35 -12.57 0.88
N THR A 36 -0.37 -11.27 0.66
CA THR A 36 -0.97 -10.66 -0.53
C THR A 36 -0.21 -11.05 -1.80
N GLY A 37 1.12 -10.97 -1.78
CA GLY A 37 1.96 -11.37 -2.89
C GLY A 37 1.79 -12.86 -3.24
N GLY A 38 1.77 -13.73 -2.22
CA GLY A 38 1.53 -15.16 -2.38
C GLY A 38 0.15 -15.46 -2.99
N ALA A 39 -0.90 -14.78 -2.53
CA ALA A 39 -2.25 -14.92 -3.06
C ALA A 39 -2.34 -14.44 -4.53
N THR A 40 -1.72 -13.31 -4.84
CA THR A 40 -1.68 -12.77 -6.20
C THR A 40 -0.96 -13.72 -7.14
N LEU A 41 0.25 -14.16 -6.79
CA LEU A 41 1.03 -15.09 -7.60
C LEU A 41 0.31 -16.43 -7.78
N SER A 42 -0.34 -16.95 -6.73
CA SER A 42 -1.14 -18.18 -6.81
C SER A 42 -2.30 -18.04 -7.78
N THR A 43 -3.01 -16.91 -7.74
CA THR A 43 -4.14 -16.62 -8.64
C THR A 43 -3.70 -16.53 -10.11
N LEU A 44 -2.51 -16.02 -10.37
CA LEU A 44 -1.99 -15.85 -11.73
C LEU A 44 -1.41 -17.13 -12.32
N THR A 45 -0.68 -17.88 -11.50
CA THR A 45 0.06 -19.08 -11.96
C THR A 45 -0.71 -20.38 -11.78
N GLY A 46 -1.75 -20.36 -10.92
CA GLY A 46 -2.44 -21.60 -10.50
C GLY A 46 -1.63 -22.48 -9.56
N LEU A 47 -0.46 -22.05 -9.12
CA LEU A 47 0.38 -22.79 -8.18
C LEU A 47 -0.17 -22.72 -6.74
N PRO A 48 0.14 -23.72 -5.89
CA PRO A 48 -0.27 -23.71 -4.49
C PRO A 48 0.23 -22.45 -3.76
N TYR A 49 -0.64 -21.86 -2.95
CA TYR A 49 -0.36 -20.62 -2.20
C TYR A 49 0.95 -20.65 -1.40
N LEU A 50 1.22 -21.76 -0.70
CA LEU A 50 2.45 -21.92 0.09
C LEU A 50 3.71 -21.86 -0.77
N LEU A 51 3.67 -22.45 -1.96
CA LEU A 51 4.81 -22.41 -2.88
C LEU A 51 5.05 -20.98 -3.38
N CYS A 52 3.99 -20.27 -3.74
CA CYS A 52 4.07 -18.88 -4.18
C CYS A 52 4.63 -17.97 -3.07
N THR A 53 4.16 -18.13 -1.84
CA THR A 53 4.67 -17.38 -0.69
C THR A 53 6.15 -17.69 -0.42
N LEU A 54 6.57 -18.95 -0.58
CA LEU A 54 7.97 -19.36 -0.44
C LEU A 54 8.86 -18.71 -1.51
N ILE A 55 8.41 -18.69 -2.76
CA ILE A 55 9.14 -18.05 -3.87
C ILE A 55 9.37 -16.56 -3.57
N ILE A 56 8.31 -15.85 -3.15
CA ILE A 56 8.41 -14.44 -2.77
C ILE A 56 9.36 -14.27 -1.57
N GLY A 57 9.27 -15.15 -0.58
CA GLY A 57 10.14 -15.13 0.60
C GLY A 57 11.62 -15.29 0.23
N ILE A 58 11.94 -16.24 -0.63
CA ILE A 58 13.31 -16.45 -1.13
C ILE A 58 13.79 -15.22 -1.90
N PHE A 59 12.95 -14.65 -2.78
CA PHE A 59 13.30 -13.45 -3.52
C PHE A 59 13.64 -12.28 -2.59
N ILE A 60 12.78 -11.99 -1.61
CA ILE A 60 13.01 -10.91 -0.65
C ILE A 60 14.25 -11.19 0.20
N PHE A 61 14.46 -12.44 0.64
CA PHE A 61 15.64 -12.82 1.41
C PHE A 61 16.91 -12.58 0.61
N VAL A 62 16.96 -13.01 -0.64
CA VAL A 62 18.13 -12.80 -1.53
C VAL A 62 18.40 -11.31 -1.69
N VAL A 63 17.37 -10.50 -1.99
CA VAL A 63 17.53 -9.04 -2.12
C VAL A 63 18.02 -8.41 -0.82
N ALA A 64 17.52 -8.85 0.34
CA ALA A 64 17.92 -8.34 1.64
C ALA A 64 19.40 -8.68 1.99
N VAL A 65 19.87 -9.85 1.60
CA VAL A 65 21.28 -10.27 1.83
C VAL A 65 22.29 -9.37 1.07
N PHE A 66 21.91 -8.89 -0.12
CA PHE A 66 22.78 -8.02 -0.93
C PHE A 66 22.87 -6.57 -0.42
N GLY A 67 22.14 -6.24 0.64
CA GLY A 67 22.25 -4.98 1.36
C GLY A 67 21.34 -3.86 0.87
N THR A 68 21.37 -2.76 1.63
CA THR A 68 20.44 -1.62 1.47
C THR A 68 20.52 -0.90 0.12
N ASP A 69 21.69 -0.91 -0.51
CA ASP A 69 21.88 -0.22 -1.80
C ASP A 69 21.18 -0.94 -2.95
N LEU A 70 21.25 -2.27 -2.96
CA LEU A 70 20.52 -3.06 -3.95
C LEU A 70 19.00 -2.95 -3.72
N VAL A 71 18.56 -3.06 -2.47
CA VAL A 71 17.14 -2.88 -2.09
C VAL A 71 16.62 -1.54 -2.60
N ARG A 72 17.36 -0.45 -2.40
CA ARG A 72 16.99 0.89 -2.84
C ARG A 72 16.88 1.01 -4.35
N LYS A 73 17.85 0.46 -5.11
CA LYS A 73 17.83 0.47 -6.58
C LYS A 73 16.64 -0.33 -7.12
N VAL A 74 16.43 -1.54 -6.60
CA VAL A 74 15.31 -2.41 -6.98
C VAL A 74 13.99 -1.73 -6.66
N ALA A 75 13.84 -1.18 -5.44
CA ALA A 75 12.64 -0.47 -5.03
C ALA A 75 12.33 0.74 -5.92
N SER A 76 13.35 1.50 -6.35
CA SER A 76 13.17 2.65 -7.25
C SER A 76 12.62 2.22 -8.61
N VAL A 77 13.20 1.18 -9.21
CA VAL A 77 12.71 0.65 -10.51
C VAL A 77 11.30 0.09 -10.36
N LEU A 78 11.06 -0.72 -9.32
CA LEU A 78 9.73 -1.29 -9.06
C LEU A 78 8.69 -0.20 -8.81
N SER A 79 9.03 0.89 -8.11
CA SER A 79 8.10 2.00 -7.88
C SER A 79 7.61 2.63 -9.18
N VAL A 80 8.51 2.86 -10.13
CA VAL A 80 8.13 3.39 -11.46
C VAL A 80 7.23 2.40 -12.19
N CYS A 81 7.58 1.12 -12.20
CA CYS A 81 6.77 0.08 -12.82
C CYS A 81 5.37 -0.04 -12.17
N ILE A 82 5.31 0.00 -10.84
CA ILE A 82 4.05 -0.07 -10.07
C ILE A 82 3.18 1.15 -10.40
N ILE A 83 3.73 2.37 -10.36
CA ILE A 83 2.97 3.59 -10.67
C ILE A 83 2.42 3.51 -12.09
N ALA A 84 3.26 3.17 -13.07
CA ALA A 84 2.83 3.03 -14.45
C ALA A 84 1.75 1.95 -14.62
N GLY A 85 1.94 0.79 -14.01
CA GLY A 85 0.98 -0.31 -14.02
C GLY A 85 -0.36 0.09 -13.40
N LEU A 86 -0.34 0.76 -12.25
CA LEU A 86 -1.55 1.25 -11.59
C LEU A 86 -2.30 2.28 -12.46
N LEU A 87 -1.60 3.22 -13.08
CA LEU A 87 -2.23 4.20 -13.98
C LEU A 87 -2.90 3.51 -15.16
N ILE A 88 -2.22 2.57 -15.81
CA ILE A 88 -2.74 1.81 -16.97
C ILE A 88 -3.98 1.01 -16.58
N VAL A 89 -4.01 0.47 -15.37
CA VAL A 89 -5.10 -0.38 -14.91
C VAL A 89 -6.26 0.42 -14.35
N TYR A 90 -5.99 1.38 -13.47
CA TYR A 90 -7.06 2.09 -12.77
C TYR A 90 -7.77 3.12 -13.64
N ILE A 91 -7.06 3.89 -14.47
CA ILE A 91 -7.67 4.96 -15.25
C ILE A 91 -8.77 4.43 -16.18
N PRO A 92 -8.57 3.40 -17.01
CA PRO A 92 -9.62 2.88 -17.88
C PRO A 92 -10.81 2.31 -17.09
N ASN A 93 -10.54 1.63 -15.96
CA ASN A 93 -11.60 1.06 -15.13
C ASN A 93 -12.43 2.14 -14.41
N ILE A 94 -11.82 3.22 -13.96
CA ILE A 94 -12.51 4.37 -13.37
C ILE A 94 -13.38 5.06 -14.43
N ILE A 95 -12.86 5.30 -15.63
CA ILE A 95 -13.62 5.93 -16.72
C ILE A 95 -14.81 5.07 -17.12
N ALA A 96 -14.61 3.78 -17.33
CA ALA A 96 -15.67 2.85 -17.69
C ALA A 96 -16.69 2.65 -16.55
N GLY A 97 -16.24 2.75 -15.31
CA GLY A 97 -17.06 2.55 -14.09
C GLY A 97 -17.59 3.84 -13.44
N ALA A 98 -17.57 4.98 -14.13
CA ALA A 98 -17.96 6.26 -13.53
C ALA A 98 -19.40 6.26 -12.97
N GLY A 99 -20.33 5.58 -13.64
CA GLY A 99 -21.71 5.42 -13.16
C GLY A 99 -21.78 4.62 -11.85
N GLN A 100 -21.03 3.53 -11.76
CA GLN A 100 -20.96 2.70 -10.55
C GLN A 100 -20.32 3.45 -9.36
N ILE A 101 -19.38 4.35 -9.61
CA ILE A 101 -18.79 5.21 -8.57
C ILE A 101 -19.85 6.12 -7.98
N ALA A 102 -20.66 6.77 -8.83
CA ALA A 102 -21.75 7.64 -8.40
C ALA A 102 -22.81 6.88 -7.59
N ASP A 103 -23.22 5.70 -8.08
CA ASP A 103 -24.15 4.81 -7.38
C ASP A 103 -23.61 4.35 -6.02
N THR A 104 -22.33 3.96 -5.97
CA THR A 104 -21.69 3.53 -4.72
C THR A 104 -21.63 4.67 -3.72
N ALA A 105 -21.27 5.88 -4.15
CA ALA A 105 -21.23 7.05 -3.29
C ALA A 105 -22.62 7.38 -2.72
N SER A 106 -23.67 7.33 -3.58
CA SER A 106 -25.06 7.58 -3.17
C SER A 106 -25.55 6.55 -2.15
N ARG A 107 -25.26 5.26 -2.38
CA ARG A 107 -25.62 4.17 -1.45
C ARG A 107 -24.88 4.28 -0.12
N MET A 108 -23.59 4.62 -0.13
CA MET A 108 -22.82 4.84 1.09
C MET A 108 -23.41 5.98 1.94
N THR A 109 -23.85 7.04 1.30
CA THR A 109 -24.51 8.17 1.97
C THR A 109 -25.88 7.77 2.51
N ALA A 110 -26.70 7.06 1.72
CA ALA A 110 -28.04 6.61 2.11
C ALA A 110 -28.01 5.57 3.27
N ASN A 111 -26.99 4.72 3.30
CA ASN A 111 -26.82 3.69 4.34
C ASN A 111 -26.18 4.22 5.63
N GLY A 112 -26.22 5.52 5.87
CA GLY A 112 -25.71 6.13 7.10
C GLY A 112 -24.18 6.23 7.15
N GLY A 113 -23.54 6.39 6.01
CA GLY A 113 -22.13 6.77 5.93
C GLY A 113 -21.89 8.04 6.74
N SER A 114 -21.13 7.92 7.84
CA SER A 114 -20.83 9.04 8.73
C SER A 114 -19.46 9.58 8.41
N PHE A 115 -19.38 10.90 8.20
CA PHE A 115 -18.11 11.59 8.06
C PHE A 115 -17.18 11.31 9.26
N GLY A 116 -17.73 11.22 10.47
CA GLY A 116 -16.95 10.89 11.67
C GLY A 116 -16.32 9.48 11.61
N LYS A 117 -17.04 8.47 11.10
CA LYS A 117 -16.48 7.13 10.89
C LYS A 117 -15.39 7.12 9.82
N ALA A 118 -15.59 7.86 8.73
CA ALA A 118 -14.60 7.98 7.68
C ALA A 118 -13.32 8.66 8.19
N LEU A 119 -13.47 9.75 8.95
CA LEU A 119 -12.36 10.46 9.56
C LEU A 119 -11.60 9.58 10.57
N TYR A 120 -12.32 8.82 11.39
CA TYR A 120 -11.72 7.87 12.33
C TYR A 120 -10.92 6.77 11.59
N SER A 121 -11.45 6.20 10.53
CA SER A 121 -10.74 5.21 9.71
C SER A 121 -9.50 5.81 9.04
N ALA A 122 -9.60 7.02 8.52
CA ALA A 122 -8.48 7.74 7.95
C ALA A 122 -7.39 8.05 9.00
N PHE A 123 -7.80 8.40 10.22
CA PHE A 123 -6.87 8.62 11.34
C PHE A 123 -6.13 7.34 11.73
N ILE A 124 -6.84 6.20 11.84
CA ILE A 124 -6.21 4.90 12.12
C ILE A 124 -5.20 4.54 11.03
N TYR A 125 -5.60 4.69 9.76
CA TYR A 125 -4.72 4.41 8.64
C TYR A 125 -3.49 5.33 8.64
N GLY A 126 -3.67 6.62 8.86
CA GLY A 126 -2.58 7.59 8.98
C GLY A 126 -1.63 7.27 10.12
N THR A 127 -2.16 6.87 11.28
CA THR A 127 -1.35 6.46 12.44
C THR A 127 -0.53 5.21 12.12
N PHE A 128 -1.11 4.22 11.44
CA PHE A 128 -0.37 3.05 10.97
C PHE A 128 0.79 3.44 10.04
N GLN A 129 0.57 4.40 9.13
CA GLN A 129 1.60 4.87 8.21
C GLN A 129 2.76 5.61 8.90
N LEU A 130 2.56 6.17 10.10
CA LEU A 130 3.65 6.77 10.89
C LEU A 130 4.77 5.78 11.20
N ALA A 131 4.51 4.48 11.21
CA ALA A 131 5.54 3.47 11.36
C ALA A 131 6.62 3.54 10.25
N ASN A 132 6.26 4.03 9.07
CA ASN A 132 7.20 4.19 7.96
C ASN A 132 8.20 5.36 8.15
N VAL A 133 7.97 6.25 9.11
CA VAL A 133 8.87 7.40 9.38
C VAL A 133 10.30 6.94 9.65
N ALA A 134 10.51 5.83 10.35
CA ALA A 134 11.84 5.30 10.62
C ALA A 134 12.58 4.88 9.34
N VAL A 135 11.85 4.37 8.34
CA VAL A 135 12.41 4.03 7.02
C VAL A 135 12.86 5.30 6.30
N PHE A 136 12.04 6.36 6.33
CA PHE A 136 12.41 7.66 5.75
C PHE A 136 13.64 8.28 6.43
N VAL A 137 13.71 8.23 7.76
CA VAL A 137 14.87 8.72 8.51
C VAL A 137 16.14 7.96 8.14
N GLN A 138 16.06 6.65 7.90
CA GLN A 138 17.19 5.84 7.47
C GLN A 138 17.73 6.27 6.08
N HIS A 139 16.82 6.74 5.21
CA HIS A 139 17.19 7.29 3.90
C HIS A 139 17.63 8.76 3.93
N ALA A 140 17.48 9.47 5.04
CA ALA A 140 17.85 10.87 5.19
C ALA A 140 19.33 11.15 4.87
N LYS A 141 20.19 10.16 5.06
CA LYS A 141 21.63 10.25 4.70
C LYS A 141 21.90 10.43 3.20
N SER A 142 20.89 10.19 2.35
CA SER A 142 20.99 10.36 0.90
C SER A 142 20.75 11.79 0.44
N PHE A 143 20.30 12.67 1.31
CA PHE A 143 20.05 14.08 1.01
C PHE A 143 21.24 14.93 1.45
N GLU A 144 21.70 15.84 0.59
CA GLU A 144 22.78 16.77 0.90
C GLU A 144 22.28 17.96 1.71
N LYS A 145 21.02 18.38 1.46
CA LYS A 145 20.41 19.54 2.12
C LYS A 145 19.03 19.19 2.69
N PRO A 146 18.62 19.83 3.79
CA PRO A 146 17.27 19.67 4.35
C PRO A 146 16.15 20.01 3.35
N ASP A 147 16.36 21.01 2.50
CA ASP A 147 15.40 21.45 1.50
C ASP A 147 15.13 20.36 0.43
N ASP A 148 16.16 19.61 0.04
CA ASP A 148 15.99 18.50 -0.92
C ASP A 148 15.13 17.39 -0.31
N ALA A 149 15.30 17.11 0.97
CA ALA A 149 14.46 16.16 1.71
C ALA A 149 13.01 16.64 1.77
N MET A 150 12.78 17.92 2.08
CA MET A 150 11.44 18.49 2.18
C MET A 150 10.71 18.51 0.84
N GLN A 151 11.38 18.88 -0.25
CA GLN A 151 10.82 18.83 -1.59
C GLN A 151 10.49 17.40 -2.02
N SER A 152 11.42 16.47 -1.81
CA SER A 152 11.23 15.06 -2.16
C SER A 152 10.05 14.44 -1.39
N MET A 153 9.96 14.71 -0.09
CA MET A 153 8.84 14.23 0.73
C MET A 153 7.51 14.89 0.34
N GLY A 154 7.52 16.18 0.00
CA GLY A 154 6.33 16.91 -0.47
C GLY A 154 5.79 16.33 -1.79
N ILE A 155 6.67 16.08 -2.77
CA ILE A 155 6.29 15.45 -4.03
C ILE A 155 5.78 14.03 -3.78
N GLY A 156 6.47 13.25 -2.96
CA GLY A 156 6.06 11.89 -2.58
C GLY A 156 4.69 11.87 -1.91
N TRP A 157 4.40 12.83 -1.04
CA TRP A 157 3.08 12.98 -0.40
C TRP A 157 1.97 13.24 -1.42
N ILE A 158 2.19 14.16 -2.38
CA ILE A 158 1.21 14.48 -3.42
C ILE A 158 0.95 13.25 -4.29
N ILE A 159 2.00 12.57 -4.77
CA ILE A 159 1.88 11.36 -5.59
C ILE A 159 1.11 10.29 -4.82
N ASN A 160 1.48 10.03 -3.56
CA ASN A 160 0.80 9.03 -2.74
C ASN A 160 -0.68 9.37 -2.53
N ALA A 161 -1.02 10.64 -2.28
CA ALA A 161 -2.41 11.07 -2.13
C ALA A 161 -3.22 10.84 -3.42
N LEU A 162 -2.68 11.20 -4.58
CA LEU A 162 -3.32 10.97 -5.87
C LEU A 162 -3.51 9.47 -6.15
N MET A 163 -2.51 8.64 -5.87
CA MET A 163 -2.59 7.19 -6.02
C MET A 163 -3.66 6.60 -5.09
N MET A 164 -3.75 7.05 -3.85
CA MET A 164 -4.78 6.61 -2.90
C MET A 164 -6.19 6.95 -3.38
N ILE A 165 -6.40 8.18 -3.87
CA ILE A 165 -7.69 8.60 -4.45
C ILE A 165 -8.04 7.69 -5.64
N MET A 166 -7.09 7.45 -6.52
CA MET A 166 -7.28 6.59 -7.69
C MET A 166 -7.65 5.16 -7.29
N VAL A 167 -6.97 4.58 -6.31
CA VAL A 167 -7.28 3.22 -5.79
C VAL A 167 -8.68 3.17 -5.19
N VAL A 168 -9.06 4.17 -4.39
CA VAL A 168 -10.41 4.23 -3.80
C VAL A 168 -11.47 4.32 -4.89
N LEU A 169 -11.31 5.22 -5.88
CA LEU A 169 -12.25 5.34 -7.00
C LEU A 169 -12.35 4.04 -7.80
N GLY A 170 -11.22 3.39 -8.08
CA GLY A 170 -11.21 2.11 -8.78
C GLY A 170 -11.95 1.01 -8.02
N ILE A 171 -11.74 0.88 -6.73
CA ILE A 171 -12.45 -0.11 -5.89
C ILE A 171 -13.96 0.22 -5.84
N MET A 172 -14.35 1.48 -5.82
CA MET A 172 -15.76 1.89 -5.84
C MET A 172 -16.51 1.39 -7.09
N THR A 173 -15.84 1.11 -8.19
CA THR A 173 -16.47 0.54 -9.40
C THR A 173 -17.00 -0.88 -9.19
N VAL A 174 -16.51 -1.60 -8.19
CA VAL A 174 -16.86 -3.00 -7.92
C VAL A 174 -17.43 -3.25 -6.53
N CYS A 175 -17.45 -2.24 -5.64
CA CYS A 175 -17.92 -2.36 -4.26
C CYS A 175 -19.36 -2.87 -4.11
N THR A 176 -20.22 -2.65 -5.12
CA THR A 176 -21.61 -3.11 -5.10
C THR A 176 -21.79 -4.58 -5.49
N LYS A 177 -20.74 -5.24 -5.95
CA LYS A 177 -20.80 -6.66 -6.33
C LYS A 177 -20.69 -7.55 -5.09
N PRO A 178 -21.58 -8.53 -4.92
CA PRO A 178 -21.59 -9.38 -3.73
C PRO A 178 -20.30 -10.18 -3.56
N GLU A 179 -19.66 -10.59 -4.67
CA GLU A 179 -18.42 -11.36 -4.66
C GLU A 179 -17.21 -10.56 -4.15
N MET A 180 -17.35 -9.23 -4.06
CA MET A 180 -16.28 -8.35 -3.53
C MET A 180 -15.95 -8.66 -2.06
N SER A 181 -16.91 -9.12 -1.28
CA SER A 181 -16.71 -9.47 0.13
C SER A 181 -15.81 -10.70 0.32
N GLU A 182 -15.71 -11.56 -0.68
CA GLU A 182 -14.90 -12.77 -0.69
C GLU A 182 -13.52 -12.57 -1.36
N ALA A 183 -13.33 -11.40 -1.97
CA ALA A 183 -12.10 -11.11 -2.70
C ALA A 183 -10.92 -10.89 -1.75
N SER A 184 -9.93 -11.77 -1.81
CA SER A 184 -8.68 -11.64 -1.03
C SER A 184 -7.87 -10.41 -1.42
N VAL A 185 -7.93 -10.01 -2.69
CA VAL A 185 -7.22 -8.84 -3.24
C VAL A 185 -8.20 -7.98 -4.04
N PRO A 186 -8.73 -6.88 -3.47
CA PRO A 186 -9.72 -6.03 -4.11
C PRO A 186 -9.34 -5.50 -5.49
N THR A 187 -8.07 -5.11 -5.66
CA THR A 187 -7.54 -4.62 -6.94
C THR A 187 -7.59 -5.71 -8.02
N LEU A 188 -7.22 -6.93 -7.68
CA LEU A 188 -7.26 -8.05 -8.59
C LEU A 188 -8.71 -8.35 -9.03
N PHE A 189 -9.64 -8.33 -8.08
CA PHE A 189 -11.07 -8.50 -8.36
C PHE A 189 -11.61 -7.40 -9.28
N MET A 190 -11.21 -6.14 -9.06
CA MET A 190 -11.57 -5.03 -9.94
C MET A 190 -11.15 -5.30 -11.40
N VAL A 191 -9.93 -5.79 -11.62
CA VAL A 191 -9.44 -6.12 -12.96
C VAL A 191 -10.14 -7.33 -13.57
N GLN A 192 -10.43 -8.34 -12.76
CA GLN A 192 -11.19 -9.51 -13.21
C GLN A 192 -12.61 -9.17 -13.68
N CYS A 193 -13.23 -8.16 -13.06
CA CYS A 193 -14.57 -7.69 -13.38
C CYS A 193 -14.62 -6.52 -14.37
N GLY A 194 -13.48 -5.87 -14.59
CA GLY A 194 -13.37 -4.61 -15.32
C GLY A 194 -12.98 -4.74 -16.79
N VAL A 195 -12.59 -3.60 -17.35
CA VAL A 195 -12.16 -3.47 -18.73
C VAL A 195 -10.73 -4.01 -18.89
N GLY A 196 -10.48 -4.73 -19.99
CA GLY A 196 -9.13 -5.16 -20.35
C GLY A 196 -8.57 -6.32 -19.52
N LYS A 197 -9.41 -7.18 -18.98
CA LYS A 197 -9.05 -8.33 -18.14
C LYS A 197 -7.81 -9.10 -18.62
N GLY A 198 -7.75 -9.45 -19.92
CA GLY A 198 -6.67 -10.27 -20.46
C GLY A 198 -5.31 -9.56 -20.51
N PHE A 199 -5.31 -8.24 -20.67
CA PHE A 199 -4.09 -7.45 -20.77
C PHE A 199 -3.65 -6.87 -19.41
N MET A 200 -4.61 -6.53 -18.56
CA MET A 200 -4.33 -5.86 -17.28
C MET A 200 -3.95 -6.83 -16.16
N MET A 201 -4.39 -8.09 -16.21
CA MET A 201 -4.05 -9.08 -15.20
C MET A 201 -2.54 -9.24 -15.00
N PRO A 202 -1.70 -9.36 -16.04
CA PRO A 202 -0.26 -9.46 -15.87
C PRO A 202 0.42 -8.19 -15.34
N LEU A 203 -0.24 -7.02 -15.40
CA LEU A 203 0.33 -5.75 -14.93
C LEU A 203 0.15 -5.51 -13.42
N ILE A 204 -0.76 -6.25 -12.79
CA ILE A 204 -1.05 -6.11 -11.35
C ILE A 204 -0.28 -7.14 -10.53
N SER A 205 0.24 -8.13 -11.17
CA SER A 205 1.04 -9.20 -10.60
C SER A 205 2.51 -8.84 -10.57
#